data_f26054d77f486819181dc7a50b5de8d1
#
_entry.id   f26054d77f486819181dc7a50b5de8d1
#
_cell.length_a   1.000
_cell.length_b   1.000
_cell.length_c   1.000
_cell.angle_alpha   90.00
_cell.angle_beta   90.00
_cell.angle_gamma   90.00
#
_symmetry.space_group_name_H-M   'P 1'
#
loop_
_entity.id
_entity.type
_entity.pdbx_description
1 polymer ?
#
loop_
_entity_poly.entity_id
_entity_poly.type
_entity_poly.pdbx_seq_one_letter_code
_entity_poly.pdbx_strand_id
1 'polypeptide(L)'
;NDKKGYSFGIGTYYSNEFNYKSLGADLHFSQKTKNKNGEFSARLQGYFDKVTLIYPDEFLPGYDPSTTNGERHHHYPYGTSPRTTLTESISYLQQVNQRLQIMFMADFVEQHGYLGLPFHRVYFSSGKDTIEHLPSTRFKLPLGFRANYFLGDNIIVRAYYRYYTDNWGIHSNTAQIEIPYKITPFVSVAPFYRF
;
A
#
# COMPACT_ATOMS: atom_id res chain seq x y z
N ASN A 1 -5.96 -18.72 -20.04
CA ASN A 1 -6.16 -19.34 -21.37
C ASN A 1 -5.58 -18.41 -22.45
N ASP A 2 -4.28 -18.54 -22.72
CA ASP A 2 -3.50 -17.61 -23.58
C ASP A 2 -4.05 -17.48 -25.02
N LYS A 3 -4.85 -18.43 -25.46
CA LYS A 3 -5.46 -18.41 -26.80
C LYS A 3 -6.55 -17.35 -26.96
N LYS A 4 -7.22 -16.94 -25.88
CA LYS A 4 -8.32 -15.96 -25.91
C LYS A 4 -7.91 -14.55 -25.48
N GLY A 5 -6.64 -14.35 -25.06
CA GLY A 5 -6.11 -13.04 -24.68
C GLY A 5 -6.64 -12.48 -23.38
N TYR A 6 -7.29 -13.29 -22.53
CA TYR A 6 -7.70 -12.89 -21.17
C TYR A 6 -7.19 -13.86 -20.12
N SER A 7 -6.95 -13.37 -18.92
CA SER A 7 -6.66 -14.17 -17.74
C SER A 7 -7.55 -13.76 -16.57
N PHE A 8 -7.82 -14.71 -15.69
CA PHE A 8 -8.53 -14.51 -14.45
C PHE A 8 -7.82 -15.27 -13.34
N GLY A 9 -7.72 -14.70 -12.17
CA GLY A 9 -7.13 -15.35 -11.01
C GLY A 9 -7.79 -14.92 -9.72
N ILE A 10 -7.65 -15.79 -8.71
CA ILE A 10 -8.13 -15.61 -7.35
C ILE A 10 -6.95 -15.83 -6.43
N GLY A 11 -6.81 -14.96 -5.43
CA GLY A 11 -5.81 -15.08 -4.38
C GLY A 11 -6.45 -15.01 -3.00
N THR A 12 -5.83 -15.64 -2.01
CA THR A 12 -6.15 -15.51 -0.60
C THR A 12 -4.89 -15.22 0.19
N TYR A 13 -5.05 -14.47 1.26
CA TYR A 13 -3.96 -14.03 2.12
C TYR A 13 -4.35 -14.20 3.59
N TYR A 14 -3.41 -14.66 4.40
CA TYR A 14 -3.54 -14.69 5.84
C TYR A 14 -2.24 -14.23 6.49
N SER A 15 -2.33 -13.33 7.46
CA SER A 15 -1.23 -12.90 8.32
C SER A 15 -1.67 -12.88 9.77
N ASN A 16 -0.76 -13.26 10.65
CA ASN A 16 -0.94 -13.21 12.09
C ASN A 16 0.33 -12.66 12.72
N GLU A 17 0.26 -11.44 13.20
CA GLU A 17 1.32 -10.73 13.88
C GLU A 17 0.95 -10.46 15.33
N PHE A 18 1.86 -9.94 16.13
CA PHE A 18 1.68 -9.70 17.56
C PHE A 18 0.42 -8.86 17.86
N ASN A 19 0.23 -7.77 17.13
CA ASN A 19 -0.87 -6.82 17.35
C ASN A 19 -1.89 -6.78 16.21
N TYR A 20 -1.82 -7.73 15.26
CA TYR A 20 -2.56 -7.61 14.02
C TYR A 20 -2.81 -8.97 13.37
N LYS A 21 -4.06 -9.23 13.03
CA LYS A 21 -4.45 -10.39 12.23
C LYS A 21 -5.18 -9.93 11.00
N SER A 22 -4.84 -10.49 9.84
CA SER A 22 -5.43 -10.14 8.56
C SER A 22 -5.86 -11.37 7.79
N LEU A 23 -7.06 -11.31 7.25
CA LEU A 23 -7.56 -12.23 6.24
C LEU A 23 -7.86 -11.41 4.99
N GLY A 24 -7.29 -11.82 3.85
CA GLY A 24 -7.50 -11.13 2.59
C GLY A 24 -7.91 -12.07 1.47
N ALA A 25 -8.60 -11.51 0.50
CA ALA A 25 -8.90 -12.16 -0.77
C ALA A 25 -8.74 -11.17 -1.91
N ASP A 26 -8.34 -11.67 -3.07
CA ASP A 26 -8.29 -10.87 -4.28
C ASP A 26 -8.82 -11.63 -5.51
N LEU A 27 -9.38 -10.85 -6.41
CA LEU A 27 -9.77 -11.26 -7.74
C LEU A 27 -9.00 -10.38 -8.72
N HIS A 28 -8.43 -10.97 -9.76
CA HIS A 28 -7.82 -10.20 -10.81
C HIS A 28 -8.24 -10.70 -12.19
N PHE A 29 -8.35 -9.76 -13.09
CA PHE A 29 -8.70 -9.98 -14.48
C PHE A 29 -7.72 -9.19 -15.35
N SER A 30 -7.26 -9.76 -16.45
CA SER A 30 -6.58 -9.01 -17.51
C SER A 30 -7.04 -9.44 -18.89
N GLN A 31 -7.02 -8.49 -19.80
CA GLN A 31 -7.38 -8.69 -21.21
C GLN A 31 -6.46 -7.94 -22.14
N LYS A 32 -5.85 -8.67 -23.05
CA LYS A 32 -5.04 -8.11 -24.13
C LYS A 32 -5.92 -7.59 -25.26
N THR A 33 -5.50 -6.51 -25.89
CA THR A 33 -6.12 -6.00 -27.12
C THR A 33 -5.97 -6.99 -28.27
N LYS A 34 -6.79 -6.87 -29.31
CA LYS A 34 -6.75 -7.76 -30.47
C LYS A 34 -5.39 -7.80 -31.18
N ASN A 35 -4.72 -6.66 -31.22
CA ASN A 35 -3.35 -6.53 -31.80
C ASN A 35 -2.25 -6.93 -30.81
N LYS A 36 -2.59 -7.33 -29.56
CA LYS A 36 -1.68 -7.70 -28.46
C LYS A 36 -0.71 -6.61 -28.02
N ASN A 37 -0.89 -5.37 -28.46
CA ASN A 37 -0.05 -4.23 -28.09
C ASN A 37 -0.55 -3.50 -26.85
N GLY A 38 -1.75 -3.79 -26.39
CA GLY A 38 -2.32 -3.23 -25.17
C GLY A 38 -2.83 -4.33 -24.22
N GLU A 39 -2.86 -4.03 -22.94
CA GLU A 39 -3.43 -4.89 -21.90
C GLU A 39 -4.16 -4.05 -20.88
N PHE A 40 -5.43 -4.34 -20.69
CA PHE A 40 -6.24 -3.83 -19.61
C PHE A 40 -6.20 -4.82 -18.45
N SER A 41 -6.01 -4.32 -17.22
CA SER A 41 -6.06 -5.15 -16.02
C SER A 41 -6.92 -4.48 -14.96
N ALA A 42 -7.70 -5.30 -14.25
CA ALA A 42 -8.48 -4.90 -13.09
C ALA A 42 -8.24 -5.88 -11.95
N ARG A 43 -8.14 -5.35 -10.71
CA ARG A 43 -7.98 -6.15 -9.50
C ARG A 43 -8.87 -5.59 -8.40
N LEU A 44 -9.59 -6.48 -7.73
CA LEU A 44 -10.35 -6.20 -6.52
C LEU A 44 -9.71 -6.94 -5.37
N GLN A 45 -9.36 -6.23 -4.28
CA GLN A 45 -8.75 -6.80 -3.09
C GLN A 45 -9.54 -6.37 -1.86
N GLY A 46 -9.82 -7.30 -0.97
CA GLY A 46 -10.42 -7.05 0.33
C GLY A 46 -9.53 -7.58 1.44
N TYR A 47 -9.32 -6.80 2.50
CA TYR A 47 -8.65 -7.19 3.72
C TYR A 47 -9.57 -6.95 4.92
N PHE A 48 -9.69 -7.97 5.74
CA PHE A 48 -10.48 -7.98 6.97
C PHE A 48 -9.53 -8.18 8.14
N ASP A 49 -9.27 -7.11 8.83
CA ASP A 49 -8.23 -7.05 9.85
C ASP A 49 -8.85 -7.00 11.24
N LYS A 50 -8.13 -7.58 12.19
CA LYS A 50 -8.37 -7.43 13.62
C LYS A 50 -7.13 -6.82 14.27
N VAL A 51 -7.26 -5.58 14.72
CA VAL A 51 -6.18 -4.83 15.35
C VAL A 51 -6.29 -5.00 16.86
N THR A 52 -5.21 -5.39 17.54
CA THR A 52 -5.14 -5.42 19.00
C THR A 52 -4.78 -4.03 19.50
N LEU A 53 -5.59 -3.49 20.41
CA LEU A 53 -5.45 -2.13 20.94
C LEU A 53 -4.47 -2.13 22.11
N ILE A 54 -3.17 -2.06 21.81
CA ILE A 54 -2.09 -1.98 22.79
C ILE A 54 -1.88 -0.51 23.13
N TYR A 55 -2.34 -0.09 24.31
CA TYR A 55 -2.16 1.27 24.79
C TYR A 55 -0.86 1.39 25.61
N PRO A 56 -0.22 2.59 25.63
CA PRO A 56 0.83 2.90 26.59
C PRO A 56 0.32 2.76 28.03
N ASP A 57 1.17 2.28 28.93
CA ASP A 57 0.77 1.94 30.31
C ASP A 57 0.17 3.13 31.06
N GLU A 58 0.65 4.35 30.81
CA GLU A 58 0.16 5.60 31.41
C GLU A 58 -1.30 5.94 31.09
N PHE A 59 -1.86 5.37 30.02
CA PHE A 59 -3.27 5.55 29.63
C PHE A 59 -4.17 4.39 30.09
N LEU A 60 -3.60 3.41 30.81
CA LEU A 60 -4.39 2.30 31.35
C LEU A 60 -5.07 2.71 32.67
N PRO A 61 -6.31 2.26 32.90
CA PRO A 61 -6.98 2.51 34.18
C PRO A 61 -6.19 1.98 35.39
N GLY A 62 -5.95 2.82 36.40
CA GLY A 62 -5.21 2.43 37.60
C GLY A 62 -3.68 2.49 37.49
N TYR A 63 -3.15 3.13 36.44
CA TYR A 63 -1.73 3.43 36.37
C TYR A 63 -1.32 4.37 37.50
N ASP A 64 -0.29 3.97 38.28
CA ASP A 64 0.33 4.77 39.31
C ASP A 64 1.83 4.91 39.06
N PRO A 65 2.33 6.10 38.68
CA PRO A 65 3.74 6.31 38.40
C PRO A 65 4.68 6.11 39.60
N SER A 66 4.12 6.08 40.84
CA SER A 66 4.90 5.88 42.06
C SER A 66 5.22 4.41 42.36
N THR A 67 4.54 3.46 41.66
CA THR A 67 4.75 2.03 41.84
C THR A 67 5.82 1.49 40.85
N THR A 68 7.02 2.07 40.85
CA THR A 68 8.13 1.70 39.99
C THR A 68 8.81 0.34 40.35
N ASN A 69 8.24 -0.42 41.26
CA ASN A 69 8.74 -1.77 41.55
C ASN A 69 8.05 -2.77 40.62
N GLY A 70 8.83 -3.32 39.68
CA GLY A 70 8.58 -4.24 38.60
C GLY A 70 7.70 -5.49 38.81
N GLU A 71 6.68 -5.46 39.66
CA GLU A 71 5.93 -6.65 40.05
C GLU A 71 4.44 -6.65 39.71
N ARG A 72 3.92 -5.64 39.03
CA ARG A 72 2.52 -5.69 38.57
C ARG A 72 2.41 -5.37 37.07
N HIS A 73 2.83 -6.29 36.24
CA HIS A 73 2.19 -6.44 34.95
C HIS A 73 0.75 -6.90 35.17
N HIS A 74 -0.14 -5.97 35.53
CA HIS A 74 -1.55 -6.23 35.32
C HIS A 74 -1.71 -6.48 33.83
N HIS A 75 -1.86 -7.72 33.47
CA HIS A 75 -2.17 -8.13 32.12
C HIS A 75 -3.59 -7.64 31.82
N TYR A 76 -3.70 -6.35 31.46
CA TYR A 76 -4.96 -5.84 30.96
C TYR A 76 -5.24 -6.57 29.64
N PRO A 77 -6.40 -7.21 29.50
CA PRO A 77 -6.76 -7.80 28.22
C PRO A 77 -6.91 -6.66 27.22
N TYR A 78 -5.97 -6.57 26.29
CA TYR A 78 -6.06 -5.61 25.20
C TYR A 78 -7.34 -5.84 24.40
N GLY A 79 -8.13 -4.78 24.24
CA GLY A 79 -9.29 -4.79 23.36
C GLY A 79 -8.86 -5.02 21.91
N THR A 80 -9.80 -5.36 21.06
CA THR A 80 -9.55 -5.48 19.63
C THR A 80 -10.55 -4.66 18.84
N SER A 81 -10.13 -4.09 17.71
CA SER A 81 -10.99 -3.34 16.82
C SER A 81 -10.87 -3.86 15.38
N PRO A 82 -11.98 -3.94 14.63
CA PRO A 82 -11.93 -4.34 13.23
C PRO A 82 -11.39 -3.21 12.36
N ARG A 83 -10.75 -3.58 11.25
CA ARG A 83 -10.42 -2.70 10.13
C ARG A 83 -10.68 -3.45 8.84
N THR A 84 -11.35 -2.82 7.92
CA THR A 84 -11.59 -3.34 6.58
C THR A 84 -10.93 -2.41 5.56
N THR A 85 -10.22 -3.00 4.60
CA THR A 85 -9.66 -2.28 3.47
C THR A 85 -10.15 -2.94 2.19
N LEU A 86 -10.80 -2.15 1.32
CA LEU A 86 -11.18 -2.55 -0.03
C LEU A 86 -10.34 -1.75 -1.02
N THR A 87 -9.77 -2.42 -2.01
CA THR A 87 -8.97 -1.78 -3.06
C THR A 87 -9.44 -2.26 -4.42
N GLU A 88 -9.80 -1.30 -5.26
CA GLU A 88 -10.06 -1.51 -6.68
C GLU A 88 -8.91 -0.90 -7.47
N SER A 89 -8.19 -1.70 -8.23
CA SER A 89 -7.06 -1.27 -9.06
C SER A 89 -7.39 -1.48 -10.53
N ILE A 90 -7.16 -0.45 -11.33
CA ILE A 90 -7.32 -0.49 -12.79
C ILE A 90 -6.01 -0.06 -13.41
N SER A 91 -5.58 -0.77 -14.44
CA SER A 91 -4.41 -0.36 -15.22
C SER A 91 -4.58 -0.64 -16.70
N TYR A 92 -3.95 0.19 -17.52
CA TYR A 92 -3.87 0.01 -18.96
C TYR A 92 -2.43 0.19 -19.43
N LEU A 93 -1.88 -0.88 -19.99
CA LEU A 93 -0.55 -0.92 -20.57
C LEU A 93 -0.67 -0.87 -22.08
N GLN A 94 0.13 -0.03 -22.73
CA GLN A 94 0.21 0.10 -24.19
C GLN A 94 1.65 0.05 -24.67
N GLN A 95 1.94 -0.89 -25.54
CA GLN A 95 3.12 -0.86 -26.39
C GLN A 95 2.88 0.11 -27.54
N VAL A 96 3.44 1.31 -27.45
CA VAL A 96 3.23 2.37 -28.44
C VAL A 96 4.00 2.05 -29.72
N ASN A 97 5.23 1.60 -29.57
CA ASN A 97 6.09 1.13 -30.66
C ASN A 97 7.14 0.14 -30.10
N GLN A 98 8.07 -0.30 -30.92
CA GLN A 98 9.10 -1.27 -30.52
C GLN A 98 10.00 -0.81 -29.36
N ARG A 99 10.07 0.50 -29.10
CA ARG A 99 10.94 1.09 -28.08
C ARG A 99 10.20 1.74 -26.92
N LEU A 100 8.91 2.05 -27.05
CA LEU A 100 8.15 2.77 -26.04
C LEU A 100 6.96 1.97 -25.56
N GLN A 101 6.91 1.73 -24.25
CA GLN A 101 5.80 1.17 -23.52
C GLN A 101 5.34 2.18 -22.47
N ILE A 102 4.05 2.41 -22.37
CA ILE A 102 3.43 3.27 -21.36
C ILE A 102 2.38 2.50 -20.57
N MET A 103 2.14 2.92 -19.33
CA MET A 103 1.13 2.34 -18.47
C MET A 103 0.48 3.42 -17.60
N PHE A 104 -0.85 3.42 -17.59
CA PHE A 104 -1.66 4.21 -16.66
C PHE A 104 -2.20 3.29 -15.56
N MET A 105 -2.28 3.82 -14.33
CA MET A 105 -2.75 3.09 -13.16
C MET A 105 -3.63 4.01 -12.33
N ALA A 106 -4.73 3.47 -11.79
CA ALA A 106 -5.58 4.13 -10.82
C ALA A 106 -6.01 3.12 -9.77
N ASP A 107 -5.88 3.49 -8.50
CA ASP A 107 -6.40 2.71 -7.39
C ASP A 107 -7.47 3.52 -6.66
N PHE A 108 -8.55 2.84 -6.26
CA PHE A 108 -9.59 3.35 -5.38
C PHE A 108 -9.51 2.54 -4.09
N VAL A 109 -9.17 3.18 -2.99
CA VAL A 109 -8.95 2.48 -1.71
C VAL A 109 -9.90 3.04 -0.67
N GLU A 110 -10.76 2.18 -0.14
CA GLU A 110 -11.62 2.48 0.99
C GLU A 110 -11.15 1.74 2.23
N GLN A 111 -11.06 2.46 3.34
CA GLN A 111 -10.70 1.91 4.64
C GLN A 111 -11.78 2.29 5.67
N HIS A 112 -12.19 1.32 6.48
CA HIS A 112 -13.16 1.48 7.53
C HIS A 112 -12.68 0.80 8.82
N GLY A 113 -13.01 1.41 9.97
CA GLY A 113 -12.71 0.88 11.29
C GLY A 113 -11.56 1.59 11.97
N TYR A 114 -10.72 0.88 12.69
CA TYR A 114 -9.62 1.47 13.44
C TYR A 114 -8.42 1.76 12.54
N LEU A 115 -8.16 3.03 12.24
CA LEU A 115 -7.11 3.49 11.32
C LEU A 115 -5.91 4.14 12.02
N GLY A 116 -5.97 4.35 13.34
CA GLY A 116 -4.88 4.89 14.15
C GLY A 116 -3.89 3.83 14.62
N LEU A 117 -2.85 4.28 15.31
CA LEU A 117 -1.89 3.44 16.02
C LEU A 117 -2.16 3.56 17.52
N PRO A 118 -2.64 2.53 18.21
CA PRO A 118 -3.10 2.64 19.60
C PRO A 118 -1.98 2.97 20.59
N PHE A 119 -0.72 2.65 20.25
CA PHE A 119 0.46 2.96 21.07
C PHE A 119 1.09 4.32 20.73
N HIS A 120 0.54 5.08 19.75
CA HIS A 120 1.10 6.36 19.31
C HIS A 120 0.60 7.48 20.19
N ARG A 121 1.53 8.16 20.86
CA ARG A 121 1.25 9.31 21.74
C ARG A 121 1.17 10.59 20.95
N VAL A 122 0.21 11.43 21.31
CA VAL A 122 0.08 12.79 20.78
C VAL A 122 0.29 13.76 21.95
N TYR A 123 1.32 14.60 21.84
CA TYR A 123 1.68 15.61 22.85
C TYR A 123 1.15 16.97 22.46
N PHE A 124 0.38 17.60 23.33
CA PHE A 124 -0.12 18.95 23.13
C PHE A 124 0.81 20.00 23.75
N SER A 125 0.82 21.19 23.18
CA SER A 125 1.55 22.35 23.75
C SER A 125 1.11 22.73 25.17
N SER A 126 -0.08 22.30 25.59
CA SER A 126 -0.61 22.46 26.94
C SER A 126 0.02 21.54 28.00
N GLY A 127 0.95 20.64 27.59
CA GLY A 127 1.56 19.63 28.46
C GLY A 127 0.68 18.40 28.71
N LYS A 128 -0.49 18.31 28.07
CA LYS A 128 -1.32 17.11 28.08
C LYS A 128 -0.91 16.19 26.95
N ASP A 129 -1.06 14.90 27.16
CA ASP A 129 -0.85 13.84 26.16
C ASP A 129 -2.10 12.95 26.04
N THR A 130 -2.22 12.29 24.92
CA THR A 130 -3.28 11.31 24.62
C THR A 130 -2.81 10.33 23.57
N ILE A 131 -3.61 9.28 23.33
CA ILE A 131 -3.39 8.39 22.18
C ILE A 131 -3.93 9.02 20.90
N GLU A 132 -3.38 8.58 19.76
CA GLU A 132 -3.83 9.03 18.45
C GLU A 132 -5.28 8.60 18.18
N HIS A 133 -6.13 9.56 17.81
CA HIS A 133 -7.50 9.34 17.37
C HIS A 133 -7.65 9.84 15.93
N LEU A 134 -7.83 8.93 15.02
CA LEU A 134 -8.04 9.22 13.59
C LEU A 134 -9.50 8.92 13.20
N PRO A 135 -10.02 9.56 12.15
CA PRO A 135 -11.33 9.21 11.60
C PRO A 135 -11.40 7.73 11.22
N SER A 136 -12.56 7.12 11.41
CA SER A 136 -12.76 5.68 11.16
C SER A 136 -12.94 5.33 9.69
N THR A 137 -12.92 6.32 8.79
CA THR A 137 -13.07 6.12 7.35
C THR A 137 -12.00 6.89 6.60
N ARG A 138 -11.43 6.27 5.58
CA ARG A 138 -10.47 6.92 4.68
C ARG A 138 -10.65 6.43 3.26
N PHE A 139 -10.79 7.37 2.33
CA PHE A 139 -10.78 7.12 0.90
C PHE A 139 -9.50 7.68 0.30
N LYS A 140 -8.81 6.86 -0.53
CA LYS A 140 -7.54 7.23 -1.16
C LYS A 140 -7.64 7.03 -2.67
N LEU A 141 -7.04 7.95 -3.42
CA LEU A 141 -6.98 7.91 -4.87
C LEU A 141 -5.54 8.12 -5.35
N PRO A 142 -4.71 7.08 -5.42
CA PRO A 142 -3.42 7.13 -6.12
C PRO A 142 -3.63 6.95 -7.63
N LEU A 143 -3.06 7.86 -8.41
CA LEU A 143 -2.99 7.80 -9.86
C LEU A 143 -1.54 7.66 -10.29
N GLY A 144 -1.23 6.74 -11.17
CA GLY A 144 0.12 6.42 -11.60
C GLY A 144 0.29 6.45 -13.12
N PHE A 145 1.48 6.86 -13.53
CA PHE A 145 1.94 6.78 -14.92
C PHE A 145 3.34 6.18 -14.96
N ARG A 146 3.58 5.27 -15.90
CA ARG A 146 4.89 4.68 -16.15
C ARG A 146 5.20 4.73 -17.63
N ALA A 147 6.45 5.07 -17.98
CA ALA A 147 6.96 4.96 -19.31
C ALA A 147 8.30 4.20 -19.29
N ASN A 148 8.45 3.23 -20.17
CA ASN A 148 9.69 2.49 -20.39
C ASN A 148 10.14 2.75 -21.82
N TYR A 149 11.33 3.32 -21.96
CA TYR A 149 11.93 3.59 -23.27
C TYR A 149 13.20 2.78 -23.44
N PHE A 150 13.26 1.97 -24.49
CA PHE A 150 14.37 1.07 -24.82
C PHE A 150 15.36 1.79 -25.73
N LEU A 151 16.53 2.13 -25.17
CA LEU A 151 17.67 2.71 -25.88
C LEU A 151 18.62 1.59 -26.37
N GLY A 152 18.28 1.01 -27.51
CA GLY A 152 19.01 -0.17 -28.01
C GLY A 152 18.75 -1.41 -27.16
N ASP A 153 19.72 -2.33 -27.14
CA ASP A 153 19.53 -3.66 -26.52
C ASP A 153 19.97 -3.70 -25.05
N ASN A 154 20.69 -2.69 -24.58
CA ASN A 154 21.36 -2.72 -23.29
C ASN A 154 20.85 -1.70 -22.27
N ILE A 155 20.18 -0.66 -22.71
CA ILE A 155 19.74 0.46 -21.84
C ILE A 155 18.23 0.60 -21.90
N ILE A 156 17.61 0.73 -20.72
CA ILE A 156 16.19 1.06 -20.60
C ILE A 156 16.08 2.33 -19.74
N VAL A 157 15.33 3.31 -20.18
CA VAL A 157 14.95 4.45 -19.35
C VAL A 157 13.54 4.19 -18.82
N ARG A 158 13.39 4.10 -17.50
CA ARG A 158 12.11 3.90 -16.82
C ARG A 158 11.75 5.17 -16.07
N ALA A 159 10.67 5.80 -16.46
CA ALA A 159 10.09 6.92 -15.74
C ALA A 159 8.80 6.48 -15.05
N TYR A 160 8.62 6.91 -13.81
CA TYR A 160 7.40 6.67 -13.03
C TYR A 160 6.99 7.96 -12.35
N TYR A 161 5.69 8.26 -12.41
CA TYR A 161 5.08 9.35 -11.68
C TYR A 161 3.82 8.86 -10.98
N ARG A 162 3.62 9.29 -9.74
CA ARG A 162 2.41 9.01 -8.95
C ARG A 162 1.91 10.27 -8.29
N TYR A 163 0.65 10.59 -8.52
CA TYR A 163 -0.12 11.53 -7.74
C TYR A 163 -0.97 10.77 -6.74
N TYR A 164 -0.98 11.23 -5.49
CA TYR A 164 -1.79 10.67 -4.42
C TYR A 164 -2.66 11.77 -3.80
N THR A 165 -3.92 11.44 -3.54
CA THR A 165 -4.81 12.28 -2.75
C THR A 165 -5.73 11.41 -1.89
N ASP A 166 -6.19 11.95 -0.75
CA ASP A 166 -7.16 11.30 0.10
C ASP A 166 -8.14 12.30 0.74
N ASN A 167 -9.20 11.78 1.36
CA ASN A 167 -10.21 12.61 2.02
C ASN A 167 -9.78 13.14 3.40
N TRP A 168 -8.56 12.82 3.87
CA TRP A 168 -7.94 13.44 5.04
C TRP A 168 -7.12 14.69 4.68
N GLY A 169 -7.14 15.09 3.40
CA GLY A 169 -6.44 16.29 2.90
C GLY A 169 -4.98 16.09 2.59
N ILE A 170 -4.50 14.84 2.52
CA ILE A 170 -3.12 14.54 2.15
C ILE A 170 -3.01 14.50 0.64
N HIS A 171 -2.03 15.24 0.11
CA HIS A 171 -1.65 15.23 -1.30
C HIS A 171 -0.16 14.99 -1.42
N SER A 172 0.25 14.11 -2.31
CA SER A 172 1.67 13.87 -2.55
C SER A 172 1.97 13.56 -4.01
N ASN A 173 3.18 13.92 -4.43
CA ASN A 173 3.71 13.62 -5.74
C ASN A 173 4.98 12.77 -5.57
N THR A 174 5.11 11.75 -6.38
CA THR A 174 6.32 10.94 -6.42
C THR A 174 6.77 10.84 -7.87
N ALA A 175 7.99 11.25 -8.15
CA ALA A 175 8.63 11.08 -9.44
C ALA A 175 9.85 10.16 -9.28
N GLN A 176 10.04 9.22 -10.20
CA GLN A 176 11.18 8.32 -10.20
C GLN A 176 11.71 8.15 -11.61
N ILE A 177 13.03 8.15 -11.74
CA ILE A 177 13.73 7.70 -12.93
C ILE A 177 14.69 6.57 -12.56
N GLU A 178 14.75 5.55 -13.38
CA GLU A 178 15.62 4.39 -13.23
C GLU A 178 16.22 4.06 -14.60
N ILE A 179 17.51 3.77 -14.66
CA ILE A 179 18.22 3.49 -15.91
C ILE A 179 18.94 2.12 -15.81
N PRO A 180 18.23 1.00 -15.99
CA PRO A 180 18.84 -0.29 -16.09
C PRO A 180 19.80 -0.35 -17.30
N TYR A 181 21.05 -0.69 -17.01
CA TYR A 181 22.09 -0.89 -18.03
C TYR A 181 22.68 -2.29 -17.90
N LYS A 182 22.58 -3.05 -18.97
CA LYS A 182 23.16 -4.39 -19.08
C LYS A 182 24.59 -4.26 -19.59
N ILE A 183 25.57 -4.44 -18.68
CA ILE A 183 27.01 -4.35 -18.99
C ILE A 183 27.47 -5.61 -19.70
N THR A 184 27.07 -6.77 -19.19
CA THR A 184 27.37 -8.09 -19.79
C THR A 184 26.11 -8.96 -19.70
N PRO A 185 26.10 -10.17 -20.31
CA PRO A 185 24.98 -11.11 -20.13
C PRO A 185 24.70 -11.47 -18.67
N PHE A 186 25.66 -11.31 -17.77
CA PHE A 186 25.58 -11.73 -16.37
C PHE A 186 25.60 -10.55 -15.37
N VAL A 187 25.89 -9.34 -15.84
CA VAL A 187 26.04 -8.15 -14.98
C VAL A 187 25.18 -7.02 -15.50
N SER A 188 24.32 -6.48 -14.64
CA SER A 188 23.55 -5.28 -14.91
C SER A 188 23.59 -4.33 -13.70
N VAL A 189 23.53 -3.03 -13.95
CA VAL A 189 23.39 -1.98 -12.96
C VAL A 189 22.14 -1.17 -13.24
N ALA A 190 21.46 -0.70 -12.21
CA ALA A 190 20.21 0.05 -12.34
C ALA A 190 20.22 1.25 -11.38
N PRO A 191 20.95 2.33 -11.68
CA PRO A 191 20.86 3.55 -10.91
C PRO A 191 19.44 4.11 -10.96
N PHE A 192 18.95 4.59 -9.83
CA PHE A 192 17.64 5.22 -9.75
C PHE A 192 17.66 6.46 -8.86
N TYR A 193 16.78 7.39 -9.15
CA TYR A 193 16.50 8.56 -8.33
C TYR A 193 15.00 8.67 -8.11
N ARG A 194 14.59 8.97 -6.87
CA ARG A 194 13.19 9.21 -6.49
C ARG A 194 13.09 10.51 -5.71
N PHE A 195 12.14 11.32 -6.10
CA PHE A 195 11.70 12.53 -5.41
C PHE A 195 10.30 12.32 -4.84
#